data_6e4c96c66dc7ae200d1b9537853a24b8
#
_entry.id   6e4c96c66dc7ae200d1b9537853a24b8
#
_cell.length_a   1.000
_cell.length_b   1.000
_cell.length_c   1.000
_cell.angle_alpha   90.00
_cell.angle_beta   90.00
_cell.angle_gamma   90.00
#
_symmetry.space_group_name_H-M   'P 1'
#
loop_
_entity.id
_entity.type
_entity.pdbx_description
1 polymer ?
#
loop_
_entity_poly.entity_id
_entity_poly.type
_entity_poly.pdbx_seq_one_letter_code
_entity_poly.pdbx_strand_id
1 'polypeptide(L)'
;LMTPKYYGVGYIGNGCHSTIENTRTHQRTRAFILWHNMLARCYMTTKGKQYFKGYKGVTVCERWHNFQNFCNDLPKLHGYNKWKDNPGEYELDKDYSHRRIYSADTVAFISTEENAKEAGLRRVAMKIPSGHYHEINKIRDEILMEAEDELKNNQINYEVVLDGNMKVILCETPYGTVLFWPLTKKIQRNCYMIDGDVRVYVYYLRWLILQWENRNPDINCIATTC
;
A
#
# COMPACT_ATOMS: atom_id res chain seq x y z
N LEU A 1 17.67 15.82 -21.95
CA LEU A 1 17.35 14.58 -21.24
C LEU A 1 18.41 14.36 -20.18
N MET A 2 18.01 14.24 -18.90
CA MET A 2 18.96 13.95 -17.80
C MET A 2 19.35 12.47 -17.87
N THR A 3 20.64 12.20 -17.81
CA THR A 3 21.15 10.82 -17.84
C THR A 3 20.94 10.15 -16.47
N PRO A 4 20.28 8.97 -16.41
CA PRO A 4 20.13 8.23 -15.16
C PRO A 4 21.47 7.86 -14.55
N LYS A 5 21.69 8.23 -13.27
CA LYS A 5 22.94 7.91 -12.53
C LYS A 5 22.76 6.76 -11.55
N TYR A 6 21.51 6.49 -11.12
CA TYR A 6 21.23 5.53 -10.06
C TYR A 6 20.43 4.36 -10.64
N TYR A 7 21.05 3.19 -10.67
CA TYR A 7 20.44 1.91 -11.08
C TYR A 7 19.76 1.94 -12.44
N GLY A 8 20.25 2.79 -13.37
CA GLY A 8 19.74 2.92 -14.74
C GLY A 8 18.44 3.72 -14.90
N VAL A 9 17.82 4.19 -13.80
CA VAL A 9 16.55 4.93 -13.85
C VAL A 9 16.57 6.24 -13.05
N GLY A 10 17.27 6.29 -11.92
CA GLY A 10 17.23 7.41 -11.00
C GLY A 10 18.16 8.58 -11.39
N TYR A 11 17.71 9.80 -11.14
CA TYR A 11 18.51 11.03 -11.28
C TYR A 11 18.09 12.07 -10.25
N ILE A 12 19.02 13.01 -9.92
CA ILE A 12 18.78 13.99 -8.86
C ILE A 12 17.74 15.06 -9.25
N GLY A 13 17.74 15.47 -10.50
CA GLY A 13 16.89 16.55 -10.99
C GLY A 13 17.36 17.95 -10.53
N ASN A 14 16.70 18.97 -11.02
CA ASN A 14 16.86 20.36 -10.60
C ASN A 14 15.83 20.69 -9.52
N GLY A 15 16.28 21.25 -8.39
CA GLY A 15 15.42 21.63 -7.28
C GLY A 15 16.21 21.99 -6.02
N CYS A 16 15.50 22.24 -4.93
CA CYS A 16 16.08 22.72 -3.67
C CYS A 16 16.47 21.62 -2.68
N HIS A 17 16.07 20.37 -2.93
CA HIS A 17 16.37 19.27 -2.00
C HIS A 17 17.81 18.79 -2.16
N SER A 18 18.60 18.92 -1.08
CA SER A 18 19.97 18.46 -1.04
C SER A 18 20.05 16.94 -0.85
N THR A 19 21.05 16.32 -1.46
CA THR A 19 21.41 14.92 -1.20
C THR A 19 22.37 14.77 -0.02
N ILE A 20 22.94 15.90 0.46
CA ILE A 20 23.94 15.96 1.52
C ILE A 20 23.40 16.81 2.65
N GLU A 21 23.42 16.28 3.86
CA GLU A 21 23.02 16.96 5.09
C GLU A 21 24.22 17.73 5.70
N ASN A 22 25.38 17.10 5.72
CA ASN A 22 26.61 17.69 6.23
C ASN A 22 27.72 17.59 5.18
N THR A 23 28.17 18.74 4.67
CA THR A 23 29.19 18.83 3.62
C THR A 23 30.58 18.44 4.10
N ARG A 24 30.90 18.62 5.39
CA ARG A 24 32.21 18.27 5.96
C ARG A 24 32.39 16.77 6.10
N THR A 25 31.31 16.07 6.54
CA THR A 25 31.36 14.62 6.75
C THR A 25 30.80 13.84 5.55
N HIS A 26 30.35 14.52 4.50
CA HIS A 26 29.65 13.93 3.36
C HIS A 26 28.41 13.08 3.75
N GLN A 27 27.83 13.37 4.90
CA GLN A 27 26.65 12.67 5.38
C GLN A 27 25.46 12.93 4.44
N ARG A 28 24.82 11.85 4.02
CA ARG A 28 23.64 11.91 3.13
C ARG A 28 22.39 12.24 3.92
N THR A 29 21.46 12.99 3.29
CA THR A 29 20.14 13.22 3.87
C THR A 29 19.37 11.92 4.00
N ARG A 30 18.51 11.81 5.02
CA ARG A 30 17.62 10.65 5.20
C ARG A 30 16.73 10.40 3.99
N ALA A 31 16.23 11.46 3.37
CA ALA A 31 15.42 11.36 2.15
C ALA A 31 16.22 10.75 0.98
N PHE A 32 17.50 11.13 0.82
CA PHE A 32 18.34 10.55 -0.21
C PHE A 32 18.64 9.08 0.05
N ILE A 33 18.95 8.70 1.29
CA ILE A 33 19.19 7.29 1.66
C ILE A 33 17.94 6.46 1.37
N LEU A 34 16.77 6.95 1.76
CA LEU A 34 15.49 6.28 1.52
C LEU A 34 15.23 6.06 0.03
N TRP A 35 15.34 7.13 -0.78
CA TRP A 35 15.16 7.09 -2.22
C TRP A 35 16.16 6.16 -2.92
N HIS A 36 17.44 6.27 -2.57
CA HIS A 36 18.49 5.43 -3.11
C HIS A 36 18.26 3.95 -2.82
N ASN A 37 17.91 3.62 -1.58
CA ASN A 37 17.62 2.24 -1.17
C ASN A 37 16.36 1.67 -1.85
N MET A 38 15.32 2.48 -2.06
CA MET A 38 14.14 2.10 -2.82
C MET A 38 14.51 1.71 -4.25
N LEU A 39 15.29 2.55 -4.95
CA LEU A 39 15.77 2.23 -6.30
C LEU A 39 16.68 1.00 -6.33
N ALA A 40 17.61 0.88 -5.35
CA ALA A 40 18.48 -0.27 -5.23
C ALA A 40 17.68 -1.58 -5.11
N ARG A 41 16.69 -1.62 -4.25
CA ARG A 41 15.82 -2.80 -4.05
C ARG A 41 15.13 -3.22 -5.36
N CYS A 42 14.66 -2.25 -6.15
CA CYS A 42 13.93 -2.53 -7.39
C CYS A 42 14.82 -2.86 -8.59
N TYR A 43 15.97 -2.19 -8.71
CA TYR A 43 16.73 -2.18 -9.97
C TYR A 43 18.19 -2.62 -9.87
N MET A 44 18.73 -2.84 -8.65
CA MET A 44 20.09 -3.33 -8.52
C MET A 44 20.22 -4.74 -9.06
N THR A 45 21.18 -4.93 -9.95
CA THR A 45 21.48 -6.24 -10.55
C THR A 45 22.92 -6.65 -10.24
N THR A 46 23.13 -7.95 -10.07
CA THR A 46 24.46 -8.56 -9.97
C THR A 46 24.56 -9.72 -10.96
N LYS A 47 25.56 -9.68 -11.87
CA LYS A 47 25.72 -10.69 -12.93
C LYS A 47 24.41 -10.87 -13.76
N GLY A 48 23.73 -9.77 -14.09
CA GLY A 48 22.48 -9.77 -14.88
C GLY A 48 21.24 -10.28 -14.15
N LYS A 49 21.34 -10.59 -12.86
CA LYS A 49 20.19 -11.03 -12.04
C LYS A 49 19.87 -9.97 -10.98
N GLN A 50 18.59 -9.78 -10.71
CA GLN A 50 18.17 -8.86 -9.65
C GLN A 50 18.74 -9.30 -8.30
N TYR A 51 19.38 -8.35 -7.60
CA TYR A 51 20.07 -8.63 -6.34
C TYR A 51 19.08 -8.96 -5.21
N PHE A 52 18.03 -8.15 -5.07
CA PHE A 52 16.99 -8.34 -4.05
C PHE A 52 15.85 -9.22 -4.58
N LYS A 53 15.92 -10.52 -4.33
CA LYS A 53 14.96 -11.51 -4.86
C LYS A 53 13.49 -11.22 -4.51
N GLY A 54 13.22 -10.69 -3.31
CA GLY A 54 11.87 -10.32 -2.84
C GLY A 54 11.25 -9.13 -3.61
N TYR A 55 12.07 -8.42 -4.39
CA TYR A 55 11.65 -7.27 -5.19
C TYR A 55 11.55 -7.57 -6.68
N LYS A 56 11.60 -8.85 -7.07
CA LYS A 56 11.46 -9.22 -8.49
C LYS A 56 10.12 -8.76 -9.04
N GLY A 57 10.15 -7.89 -10.07
CA GLY A 57 8.96 -7.31 -10.68
C GLY A 57 8.32 -6.14 -9.91
N VAL A 58 8.97 -5.66 -8.84
CA VAL A 58 8.60 -4.40 -8.19
C VAL A 58 9.27 -3.25 -8.94
N THR A 59 8.53 -2.19 -9.18
CA THR A 59 9.00 -0.99 -9.89
C THR A 59 8.82 0.27 -9.03
N VAL A 60 9.39 1.36 -9.48
CA VAL A 60 9.17 2.70 -8.93
C VAL A 60 8.50 3.54 -10.01
N CYS A 61 7.48 4.32 -9.67
CA CYS A 61 6.81 5.19 -10.63
C CYS A 61 7.80 6.19 -11.26
N GLU A 62 7.62 6.53 -12.52
CA GLU A 62 8.53 7.41 -13.26
C GLU A 62 8.75 8.75 -12.57
N ARG A 63 7.72 9.29 -11.92
CA ARG A 63 7.80 10.53 -11.16
C ARG A 63 8.89 10.48 -10.09
N TRP A 64 9.06 9.33 -9.43
CA TRP A 64 10.03 9.14 -8.36
C TRP A 64 11.42 8.67 -8.85
N HIS A 65 11.62 8.49 -10.14
CA HIS A 65 12.96 8.41 -10.71
C HIS A 65 13.73 9.73 -10.50
N ASN A 66 13.01 10.86 -10.42
CA ASN A 66 13.56 12.15 -10.03
C ASN A 66 13.52 12.32 -8.51
N PHE A 67 14.70 12.50 -7.89
CA PHE A 67 14.84 12.68 -6.45
C PHE A 67 14.07 13.90 -5.92
N GLN A 68 14.04 15.02 -6.68
CA GLN A 68 13.30 16.23 -6.26
C GLN A 68 11.80 15.96 -6.16
N ASN A 69 11.25 15.22 -7.12
CA ASN A 69 9.83 14.86 -7.10
C ASN A 69 9.50 13.93 -5.94
N PHE A 70 10.37 12.94 -5.67
CA PHE A 70 10.24 12.08 -4.50
C PHE A 70 10.20 12.90 -3.20
N CYS A 71 11.13 13.86 -3.03
CA CYS A 71 11.18 14.72 -1.85
C CYS A 71 9.94 15.61 -1.72
N ASN A 72 9.39 16.11 -2.83
CA ASN A 72 8.16 16.91 -2.84
C ASN A 72 6.91 16.11 -2.42
N ASP A 73 6.90 14.82 -2.71
CA ASP A 73 5.79 13.93 -2.36
C ASP A 73 5.95 13.33 -0.96
N LEU A 74 7.18 13.17 -0.48
CA LEU A 74 7.50 12.54 0.80
C LEU A 74 6.68 13.06 1.99
N PRO A 75 6.48 14.39 2.19
CA PRO A 75 5.67 14.91 3.30
C PRO A 75 4.19 14.55 3.24
N LYS A 76 3.69 14.12 2.08
CA LYS A 76 2.28 13.76 1.86
C LYS A 76 2.00 12.29 2.14
N LEU A 77 3.05 11.47 2.31
CA LEU A 77 2.90 10.05 2.55
C LEU A 77 2.33 9.78 3.94
N HIS A 78 1.50 8.76 4.02
CA HIS A 78 0.99 8.29 5.31
C HIS A 78 2.16 7.90 6.23
N GLY A 79 2.08 8.32 7.50
CA GLY A 79 3.12 8.05 8.50
C GLY A 79 4.39 8.92 8.40
N TYR A 80 4.48 9.87 7.44
CA TYR A 80 5.68 10.70 7.25
C TYR A 80 6.16 11.40 8.52
N ASN A 81 5.26 12.02 9.28
CA ASN A 81 5.63 12.74 10.52
C ASN A 81 6.24 11.78 11.55
N LYS A 82 5.68 10.58 11.70
CA LYS A 82 6.21 9.55 12.59
C LYS A 82 7.63 9.14 12.16
N TRP A 83 7.85 8.87 10.87
CA TRP A 83 9.17 8.57 10.32
C TRP A 83 10.16 9.73 10.51
N LYS A 84 9.71 10.96 10.32
CA LYS A 84 10.55 12.15 10.47
C LYS A 84 11.03 12.32 11.91
N ASP A 85 10.09 12.17 12.86
CA ASP A 85 10.34 12.48 14.27
C ASP A 85 10.99 11.30 15.04
N ASN A 86 10.86 10.06 14.54
CA ASN A 86 11.38 8.85 15.18
C ASN A 86 12.37 8.11 14.24
N PRO A 87 13.62 8.56 14.16
CA PRO A 87 14.64 7.94 13.32
C PRO A 87 14.89 6.47 13.67
N GLY A 88 14.74 5.58 12.66
CA GLY A 88 15.00 4.14 12.82
C GLY A 88 13.80 3.30 13.26
N GLU A 89 12.70 3.93 13.71
CA GLU A 89 11.51 3.20 14.17
C GLU A 89 10.46 2.98 13.06
N TYR A 90 10.57 3.71 11.95
CA TYR A 90 9.63 3.64 10.83
C TYR A 90 10.36 3.40 9.51
N GLU A 91 9.78 2.56 8.67
CA GLU A 91 10.27 2.22 7.33
C GLU A 91 9.21 2.49 6.27
N LEU A 92 9.66 2.79 5.04
CA LEU A 92 8.78 2.90 3.88
C LEU A 92 8.40 1.50 3.40
N ASP A 93 7.16 1.13 3.61
CA ASP A 93 6.63 -0.16 3.19
C ASP A 93 6.00 -0.08 1.79
N LYS A 94 6.40 -1.00 0.90
CA LYS A 94 5.86 -1.16 -0.45
C LYS A 94 4.61 -2.05 -0.49
N ASP A 95 4.45 -2.88 0.53
CA ASP A 95 3.38 -3.87 0.59
C ASP A 95 2.10 -3.30 1.22
N TYR A 96 2.15 -2.02 1.64
CA TYR A 96 1.04 -1.30 2.25
C TYR A 96 -0.26 -1.36 1.41
N SER A 97 -0.14 -1.23 0.09
CA SER A 97 -1.26 -1.36 -0.85
C SER A 97 -1.27 -2.68 -1.62
N HIS A 98 -0.40 -3.63 -1.28
CA HIS A 98 -0.19 -4.91 -1.98
C HIS A 98 0.14 -4.77 -3.48
N ARG A 99 0.43 -3.58 -3.96
CA ARG A 99 0.85 -3.31 -5.34
C ARG A 99 2.36 -3.45 -5.49
N ARG A 100 2.78 -3.87 -6.68
CA ARG A 100 4.21 -4.07 -6.99
C ARG A 100 4.88 -2.83 -7.57
N ILE A 101 4.47 -1.66 -7.10
CA ILE A 101 5.00 -0.37 -7.53
C ILE A 101 5.14 0.56 -6.33
N TYR A 102 6.27 1.26 -6.25
CA TYR A 102 6.44 2.39 -5.34
C TYR A 102 5.88 3.67 -5.97
N SER A 103 4.87 4.24 -5.37
CA SER A 103 4.29 5.55 -5.71
C SER A 103 3.66 6.18 -4.48
N ALA A 104 3.27 7.44 -4.57
CA ALA A 104 2.63 8.14 -3.45
C ALA A 104 1.33 7.46 -2.96
N ASP A 105 0.65 6.75 -3.86
CA ASP A 105 -0.63 6.10 -3.57
C ASP A 105 -0.49 4.65 -3.07
N THR A 106 0.73 4.09 -3.12
CA THR A 106 0.93 2.66 -2.86
C THR A 106 1.80 2.35 -1.66
N VAL A 107 2.45 3.35 -1.09
CA VAL A 107 3.38 3.18 0.03
C VAL A 107 2.96 3.98 1.25
N ALA A 108 3.41 3.52 2.42
CA ALA A 108 3.25 4.23 3.69
C ALA A 108 4.47 4.02 4.57
N PHE A 109 4.66 4.91 5.54
CA PHE A 109 5.59 4.65 6.64
C PHE A 109 4.87 3.87 7.73
N ILE A 110 5.36 2.65 7.99
CA ILE A 110 4.88 1.78 9.08
C ILE A 110 6.01 1.57 10.08
N SER A 111 5.67 1.18 11.31
CA SER A 111 6.70 0.87 12.29
C SER A 111 7.47 -0.38 11.90
N THR A 112 8.74 -0.43 12.29
CA THR A 112 9.59 -1.62 12.09
C THR A 112 9.01 -2.85 12.77
N GLU A 113 8.30 -2.67 13.88
CA GLU A 113 7.61 -3.74 14.60
C GLU A 113 6.43 -4.31 13.79
N GLU A 114 5.58 -3.44 13.22
CA GLU A 114 4.48 -3.86 12.34
C GLU A 114 5.00 -4.57 11.10
N ASN A 115 6.03 -4.02 10.46
CA ASN A 115 6.68 -4.64 9.30
C ASN A 115 7.28 -6.01 9.63
N ALA A 116 7.89 -6.14 10.83
CA ALA A 116 8.44 -7.42 11.30
C ALA A 116 7.34 -8.45 11.60
N LYS A 117 6.21 -8.02 12.18
CA LYS A 117 5.04 -8.90 12.42
C LYS A 117 4.47 -9.43 11.10
N GLU A 118 4.28 -8.57 10.10
CA GLU A 118 3.81 -8.98 8.77
C GLU A 118 4.79 -9.94 8.09
N ALA A 119 6.10 -9.65 8.15
CA ALA A 119 7.13 -10.54 7.61
C ALA A 119 7.15 -11.89 8.35
N GLY A 120 6.90 -11.89 9.65
CA GLY A 120 6.74 -13.10 10.48
C GLY A 120 5.56 -13.95 10.03
N LEU A 121 4.40 -13.34 9.85
CA LEU A 121 3.18 -14.01 9.38
C LEU A 121 3.37 -14.60 7.97
N ARG A 122 4.02 -13.86 7.06
CA ARG A 122 4.37 -14.36 5.71
C ARG A 122 5.31 -15.58 5.77
N ARG A 123 6.32 -15.57 6.66
CA ARG A 123 7.25 -16.72 6.84
C ARG A 123 6.56 -17.95 7.40
N VAL A 124 5.63 -17.77 8.33
CA VAL A 124 4.79 -18.87 8.85
C VAL A 124 3.93 -19.43 7.73
N ALA A 125 3.27 -18.58 6.95
CA ALA A 125 2.47 -19.00 5.80
C ALA A 125 3.30 -19.76 4.73
N MET A 126 4.58 -19.38 4.52
CA MET A 126 5.47 -20.08 3.57
C MET A 126 6.05 -21.39 4.10
N LYS A 127 6.03 -21.63 5.42
CA LYS A 127 6.56 -22.87 6.05
C LYS A 127 5.52 -23.98 6.17
N ILE A 128 4.28 -23.73 5.74
CA ILE A 128 3.23 -24.73 5.80
C ILE A 128 3.54 -25.84 4.78
N PRO A 129 3.64 -27.11 5.21
CA PRO A 129 3.89 -28.23 4.32
C PRO A 129 2.85 -28.31 3.21
N SER A 130 3.28 -28.70 2.00
CA SER A 130 2.42 -28.75 0.81
C SER A 130 1.13 -29.58 0.97
N GLY A 131 1.10 -30.53 1.92
CA GLY A 131 -0.10 -31.32 2.23
C GLY A 131 -1.23 -30.55 2.93
N HIS A 132 -0.96 -29.38 3.50
CA HIS A 132 -1.97 -28.55 4.20
C HIS A 132 -2.55 -27.43 3.34
N TYR A 133 -2.12 -27.31 2.08
CA TYR A 133 -2.66 -26.28 1.17
C TYR A 133 -4.17 -26.37 0.97
N HIS A 134 -4.72 -27.57 1.00
CA HIS A 134 -6.16 -27.77 0.83
C HIS A 134 -6.96 -27.23 2.03
N GLU A 135 -6.50 -27.50 3.25
CA GLU A 135 -7.13 -26.99 4.47
C GLU A 135 -7.05 -25.47 4.57
N ILE A 136 -5.90 -24.89 4.21
CA ILE A 136 -5.70 -23.44 4.22
C ILE A 136 -6.60 -22.76 3.19
N ASN A 137 -6.70 -23.30 1.98
CA ASN A 137 -7.57 -22.75 0.98
C ASN A 137 -9.05 -22.86 1.42
N LYS A 138 -9.42 -23.96 2.08
CA LYS A 138 -10.76 -24.11 2.66
C LYS A 138 -11.05 -23.02 3.71
N ILE A 139 -10.14 -22.79 4.65
CA ILE A 139 -10.26 -21.72 5.67
C ILE A 139 -10.35 -20.34 5.00
N ARG A 140 -9.54 -20.08 3.97
CA ARG A 140 -9.59 -18.81 3.21
C ARG A 140 -10.92 -18.61 2.51
N ASP A 141 -11.47 -19.66 1.92
CA ASP A 141 -12.75 -19.60 1.25
C ASP A 141 -13.90 -19.44 2.28
N GLU A 142 -13.83 -20.08 3.44
CA GLU A 142 -14.78 -19.89 4.55
C GLU A 142 -14.78 -18.44 5.06
N ILE A 143 -13.61 -17.85 5.29
CA ILE A 143 -13.49 -16.44 5.72
C ILE A 143 -14.04 -15.49 4.65
N LEU A 144 -13.81 -15.78 3.38
CA LEU A 144 -14.37 -14.98 2.29
C LEU A 144 -15.89 -15.10 2.25
N MET A 145 -16.43 -16.33 2.35
CA MET A 145 -17.88 -16.57 2.36
C MET A 145 -18.57 -15.83 3.52
N GLU A 146 -18.01 -15.87 4.73
CA GLU A 146 -18.52 -15.11 5.86
C GLU A 146 -18.57 -13.59 5.56
N ALA A 147 -17.53 -13.08 4.92
CA ALA A 147 -17.49 -11.67 4.54
C ALA A 147 -18.50 -11.32 3.45
N GLU A 148 -18.65 -12.18 2.44
CA GLU A 148 -19.65 -12.01 1.39
C GLU A 148 -21.09 -12.07 1.94
N ASP A 149 -21.37 -12.99 2.87
CA ASP A 149 -22.69 -13.12 3.49
C ASP A 149 -23.02 -11.88 4.34
N GLU A 150 -22.06 -11.32 5.07
CA GLU A 150 -22.26 -10.09 5.82
C GLU A 150 -22.57 -8.90 4.88
N LEU A 151 -21.91 -8.81 3.72
CA LEU A 151 -22.19 -7.77 2.73
C LEU A 151 -23.55 -7.94 2.07
N LYS A 152 -23.93 -9.18 1.69
CA LYS A 152 -25.25 -9.50 1.14
C LYS A 152 -26.36 -9.17 2.13
N ASN A 153 -26.22 -9.56 3.39
CA ASN A 153 -27.18 -9.27 4.46
C ASN A 153 -27.36 -7.76 4.68
N ASN A 154 -26.34 -6.99 4.36
CA ASN A 154 -26.37 -5.53 4.45
C ASN A 154 -26.72 -4.85 3.11
N GLN A 155 -27.06 -5.61 2.06
CA GLN A 155 -27.43 -5.13 0.72
C GLN A 155 -26.35 -4.25 0.07
N ILE A 156 -25.07 -4.60 0.30
CA ILE A 156 -23.92 -3.89 -0.25
C ILE A 156 -23.47 -4.62 -1.52
N ASN A 157 -23.40 -3.90 -2.63
CA ASN A 157 -22.83 -4.40 -3.87
C ASN A 157 -21.32 -4.47 -3.77
N TYR A 158 -20.74 -5.58 -4.20
CA TYR A 158 -19.31 -5.82 -4.15
C TYR A 158 -18.84 -6.67 -5.32
N GLU A 159 -17.56 -6.62 -5.57
CA GLU A 159 -16.84 -7.54 -6.48
C GLU A 159 -15.73 -8.25 -5.71
N VAL A 160 -15.44 -9.49 -6.09
CA VAL A 160 -14.28 -10.22 -5.59
C VAL A 160 -13.20 -10.19 -6.67
N VAL A 161 -12.07 -9.58 -6.35
CA VAL A 161 -10.93 -9.47 -7.26
C VAL A 161 -9.72 -10.21 -6.71
N LEU A 162 -8.76 -10.53 -7.57
CA LEU A 162 -7.50 -11.14 -7.16
C LEU A 162 -6.41 -10.06 -7.04
N ASP A 163 -5.79 -9.99 -5.87
CA ASP A 163 -4.57 -9.25 -5.61
C ASP A 163 -3.43 -10.24 -5.31
N GLY A 164 -2.64 -10.56 -6.34
CA GLY A 164 -1.72 -11.69 -6.29
C GLY A 164 -2.45 -13.03 -6.10
N ASN A 165 -2.21 -13.68 -4.96
CA ASN A 165 -2.88 -14.93 -4.58
C ASN A 165 -3.97 -14.74 -3.52
N MET A 166 -4.34 -13.49 -3.21
CA MET A 166 -5.38 -13.17 -2.24
C MET A 166 -6.66 -12.75 -2.93
N LYS A 167 -7.78 -13.21 -2.41
CA LYS A 167 -9.10 -12.71 -2.77
C LYS A 167 -9.40 -11.46 -1.96
N VAL A 168 -9.77 -10.39 -2.62
CA VAL A 168 -10.05 -9.06 -2.06
C VAL A 168 -11.46 -8.67 -2.45
N ILE A 169 -12.20 -8.13 -1.50
CA ILE A 169 -13.53 -7.58 -1.74
C ILE A 169 -13.38 -6.10 -2.10
N LEU A 170 -13.97 -5.70 -3.22
CA LEU A 170 -13.97 -4.35 -3.74
C LEU A 170 -15.39 -3.80 -3.71
N CYS A 171 -15.58 -2.63 -3.11
CA CYS A 171 -16.83 -1.88 -3.16
C CYS A 171 -16.60 -0.49 -3.74
N GLU A 172 -17.39 -0.13 -4.75
CA GLU A 172 -17.40 1.23 -5.26
C GLU A 172 -18.29 2.11 -4.37
N THR A 173 -17.79 3.30 -4.04
CA THR A 173 -18.52 4.29 -3.27
C THR A 173 -18.46 5.65 -3.97
N PRO A 174 -19.34 6.60 -3.65
CA PRO A 174 -19.27 7.96 -4.20
C PRO A 174 -17.94 8.68 -3.92
N TYR A 175 -17.18 8.19 -2.97
CA TYR A 175 -15.85 8.73 -2.61
C TYR A 175 -14.69 7.86 -3.13
N GLY A 176 -14.96 6.96 -4.07
CA GLY A 176 -14.00 6.06 -4.69
C GLY A 176 -14.06 4.64 -4.14
N THR A 177 -13.18 3.79 -4.66
CA THR A 177 -13.10 2.38 -4.35
C THR A 177 -12.60 2.13 -2.94
N VAL A 178 -13.27 1.22 -2.23
CA VAL A 178 -12.83 0.70 -0.93
C VAL A 178 -12.52 -0.79 -1.05
N LEU A 179 -11.32 -1.18 -0.69
CA LEU A 179 -10.83 -2.56 -0.73
C LEU A 179 -10.85 -3.17 0.67
N PHE A 180 -11.21 -4.44 0.76
CA PHE A 180 -11.14 -5.22 1.99
C PHE A 180 -10.45 -6.56 1.75
N TRP A 181 -9.45 -6.85 2.56
CA TRP A 181 -8.74 -8.13 2.60
C TRP A 181 -9.26 -8.97 3.78
N PRO A 182 -10.20 -9.89 3.58
CA PRO A 182 -10.84 -10.62 4.68
C PRO A 182 -9.84 -11.40 5.55
N LEU A 183 -8.84 -12.01 4.91
CA LEU A 183 -7.84 -12.82 5.60
C LEU A 183 -6.93 -12.00 6.52
N THR A 184 -6.54 -10.80 6.11
CA THR A 184 -5.64 -9.92 6.88
C THR A 184 -6.37 -8.89 7.69
N LYS A 185 -7.69 -8.81 7.55
CA LYS A 185 -8.57 -7.81 8.20
C LYS A 185 -8.12 -6.38 7.96
N LYS A 186 -7.71 -6.10 6.72
CA LYS A 186 -7.29 -4.76 6.27
C LYS A 186 -8.35 -4.14 5.39
N ILE A 187 -8.59 -2.86 5.58
CA ILE A 187 -9.53 -2.04 4.78
C ILE A 187 -8.74 -0.87 4.22
N GLN A 188 -8.78 -0.67 2.91
CA GLN A 188 -8.07 0.42 2.25
C GLN A 188 -9.03 1.29 1.43
N ARG A 189 -8.86 2.58 1.57
CA ARG A 189 -9.44 3.59 0.67
C ARG A 189 -8.38 4.64 0.35
N ASN A 190 -8.08 4.82 -0.95
CA ASN A 190 -6.99 5.67 -1.42
C ASN A 190 -5.66 5.26 -0.76
N CYS A 191 -5.01 6.19 -0.06
CA CYS A 191 -3.76 5.97 0.69
C CYS A 191 -3.98 5.61 2.17
N TYR A 192 -5.22 5.48 2.62
CA TYR A 192 -5.54 5.15 4.01
C TYR A 192 -5.84 3.67 4.15
N MET A 193 -5.20 3.04 5.12
CA MET A 193 -5.48 1.66 5.52
C MET A 193 -5.84 1.64 7.00
N ILE A 194 -6.89 0.90 7.32
CA ILE A 194 -7.34 0.66 8.69
C ILE A 194 -7.46 -0.84 8.95
N ASP A 195 -7.27 -1.23 10.19
CA ASP A 195 -7.55 -2.58 10.64
C ASP A 195 -9.05 -2.71 10.95
N GLY A 196 -9.64 -3.82 10.51
CA GLY A 196 -11.04 -4.10 10.78
C GLY A 196 -11.50 -5.40 10.13
N ASP A 197 -12.42 -6.09 10.79
CA ASP A 197 -13.14 -7.22 10.21
C ASP A 197 -14.23 -6.74 9.23
N VAL A 198 -15.00 -7.67 8.68
CA VAL A 198 -16.06 -7.35 7.73
C VAL A 198 -17.13 -6.41 8.30
N ARG A 199 -17.40 -6.46 9.61
CA ARG A 199 -18.38 -5.57 10.25
C ARG A 199 -17.89 -4.14 10.30
N VAL A 200 -16.59 -3.92 10.59
CA VAL A 200 -15.95 -2.61 10.51
C VAL A 200 -15.98 -2.11 9.07
N TYR A 201 -15.76 -2.99 8.09
CA TYR A 201 -15.84 -2.66 6.67
C TYR A 201 -17.24 -2.21 6.26
N VAL A 202 -18.27 -2.97 6.62
CA VAL A 202 -19.68 -2.63 6.37
C VAL A 202 -20.06 -1.30 7.03
N TYR A 203 -19.67 -1.11 8.29
CA TYR A 203 -19.92 0.16 8.98
C TYR A 203 -19.26 1.33 8.28
N TYR A 204 -18.01 1.18 7.84
CA TYR A 204 -17.27 2.22 7.13
C TYR A 204 -17.90 2.56 5.78
N LEU A 205 -18.35 1.56 5.00
CA LEU A 205 -19.05 1.78 3.74
C LEU A 205 -20.36 2.55 3.95
N ARG A 206 -21.15 2.14 4.94
CA ARG A 206 -22.41 2.81 5.28
C ARG A 206 -22.18 4.26 5.72
N TRP A 207 -21.14 4.50 6.52
CA TRP A 207 -20.77 5.85 6.91
C TRP A 207 -20.40 6.71 5.71
N LEU A 208 -19.65 6.19 4.75
CA LEU A 208 -19.29 6.90 3.52
C LEU A 208 -20.55 7.26 2.70
N ILE A 209 -21.46 6.31 2.52
CA ILE A 209 -22.72 6.52 1.79
C ILE A 209 -23.54 7.62 2.48
N LEU A 210 -23.73 7.52 3.79
CA LEU A 210 -24.46 8.52 4.58
C LEU A 210 -23.85 9.92 4.48
N GLN A 211 -22.51 10.04 4.51
CA GLN A 211 -21.82 11.32 4.34
C GLN A 211 -22.07 11.92 2.97
N TRP A 212 -22.18 11.09 1.93
CA TRP A 212 -22.47 11.54 0.58
C TRP A 212 -23.93 12.00 0.44
N GLU A 213 -24.89 11.24 0.96
CA GLU A 213 -26.31 11.56 0.96
C GLU A 213 -26.57 12.88 1.69
N ASN A 214 -25.96 13.09 2.86
CA ASN A 214 -26.10 14.33 3.61
C ASN A 214 -25.53 15.57 2.88
N ARG A 215 -24.59 15.39 1.96
CA ARG A 215 -24.02 16.48 1.14
C ARG A 215 -24.77 16.70 -0.17
N ASN A 216 -25.60 15.76 -0.58
CA ASN A 216 -26.36 15.76 -1.83
C ASN A 216 -27.84 15.40 -1.59
N PRO A 217 -28.58 16.18 -0.79
CA PRO A 217 -29.94 15.82 -0.37
C PRO A 217 -30.95 15.69 -1.53
N ASP A 218 -30.69 16.39 -2.65
CA ASP A 218 -31.63 16.45 -3.79
C ASP A 218 -31.63 15.17 -4.65
N ILE A 219 -30.66 14.28 -4.50
CA ILE A 219 -30.59 13.04 -5.30
C ILE A 219 -31.59 11.98 -4.81
N ASN A 220 -31.94 11.99 -3.52
CA ASN A 220 -32.92 11.05 -2.96
C ASN A 220 -34.38 11.35 -3.36
N CYS A 221 -34.67 12.54 -3.92
CA CYS A 221 -36.02 12.87 -4.41
C CYS A 221 -36.35 12.21 -5.76
N ILE A 222 -35.38 11.69 -6.50
CA ILE A 222 -35.61 11.10 -7.84
C ILE A 222 -35.89 9.60 -7.76
N ALA A 223 -35.53 8.91 -6.70
CA ALA A 223 -35.68 7.47 -6.53
C ALA A 223 -37.06 7.03 -5.96
N THR A 224 -37.93 7.98 -5.57
CA THR A 224 -39.25 7.72 -5.00
C THR A 224 -40.41 8.01 -5.96
N THR A 225 -40.15 8.32 -7.22
CA THR A 225 -41.17 8.57 -8.26
C THR A 225 -40.91 7.73 -9.52
N CYS A 226 -40.89 6.41 -9.37
CA CYS A 226 -41.12 5.44 -10.47
C CYS A 226 -41.80 4.19 -9.91
#